data_a6ad6fbc105d372d17220674d9727fef
#
_entry.id   a6ad6fbc105d372d17220674d9727fef
#
_cell.length_a   1.000
_cell.length_b   1.000
_cell.length_c   1.000
_cell.angle_alpha   90.00
_cell.angle_beta   90.00
_cell.angle_gamma   90.00
#
_symmetry.space_group_name_H-M   'P 1'
#
loop_
_entity.id
_entity.type
_entity.pdbx_description
1 polymer ?
#
loop_
_entity_poly.entity_id
_entity_poly.type
_entity_poly.pdbx_seq_one_letter_code
_entity_poly.pdbx_strand_id
1 'polypeptide(L)'
;MFHQDTKERLVDIYVKVTSESCKKAILKSFTDRAGWLRIIIASFAFGMSVNCPDVRKVIHFWAPASLSSYVQESDRAGRDNQASQAILFYSVKEFAVRKAKITKVATNKNELKELEAMKEYCENTKLCR
;
A
#
# COMPACT_ATOMS: atom_id res chain seq x y z
N MET A 1 -5.85 21.73 11.54
CA MET A 1 -4.67 22.57 11.65
C MET A 1 -3.46 21.62 11.71
N PHE A 2 -2.87 21.32 10.56
CA PHE A 2 -1.73 20.40 10.50
C PHE A 2 -0.46 21.24 10.68
N HIS A 3 0.25 21.00 11.78
CA HIS A 3 1.48 21.70 12.12
C HIS A 3 2.59 21.44 11.09
N GLN A 4 3.27 22.50 10.67
CA GLN A 4 4.37 22.51 9.69
C GLN A 4 5.71 21.92 10.20
N ASP A 5 5.79 21.38 11.41
CA ASP A 5 7.01 20.78 11.93
C ASP A 5 7.15 19.31 11.54
N THR A 6 7.67 19.09 10.34
CA THR A 6 8.04 17.74 9.83
C THR A 6 9.34 17.22 10.41
N LYS A 7 10.01 17.97 11.30
CA LYS A 7 11.39 17.66 11.72
C LYS A 7 11.53 16.48 12.69
N GLU A 8 10.45 16.05 13.37
CA GLU A 8 10.54 15.03 14.42
C GLU A 8 9.42 13.97 14.39
N ARG A 9 8.76 13.77 13.25
CA ARG A 9 7.68 12.79 13.15
C ARG A 9 8.23 11.44 12.70
N LEU A 10 7.89 10.39 13.45
CA LEU A 10 8.16 8.99 13.06
C LEU A 10 7.19 8.48 12.01
N VAL A 11 5.96 9.01 11.98
CA VAL A 11 4.86 8.59 11.11
C VAL A 11 4.23 9.78 10.41
N ASP A 12 3.96 9.65 9.13
CA ASP A 12 3.20 10.66 8.39
C ASP A 12 2.23 10.03 7.39
N ILE A 13 1.29 10.84 6.88
CA ILE A 13 0.21 10.41 5.98
C ILE A 13 0.43 11.01 4.60
N TYR A 14 0.52 10.15 3.60
CA TYR A 14 0.67 10.50 2.19
C TYR A 14 -0.55 10.04 1.39
N VAL A 15 -1.47 10.93 1.16
CA VAL A 15 -2.72 10.65 0.44
C VAL A 15 -2.96 11.66 -0.68
N LYS A 16 -3.97 11.42 -1.51
CA LYS A 16 -4.27 12.29 -2.66
C LYS A 16 -4.49 13.75 -2.27
N VAL A 17 -5.12 14.00 -1.12
CA VAL A 17 -5.42 15.36 -0.63
C VAL A 17 -4.25 16.04 0.08
N THR A 18 -3.13 15.33 0.32
CA THR A 18 -1.91 15.95 0.87
C THR A 18 -1.34 16.95 -0.14
N SER A 19 -1.04 18.16 0.30
CA SER A 19 -0.48 19.20 -0.59
C SER A 19 0.86 18.78 -1.18
N GLU A 20 1.19 19.26 -2.37
CA GLU A 20 2.44 18.91 -3.04
C GLU A 20 3.70 19.33 -2.26
N SER A 21 3.63 20.45 -1.54
CA SER A 21 4.73 20.87 -0.66
C SER A 21 4.94 19.90 0.50
N CYS A 22 3.84 19.44 1.14
CA CYS A 22 3.90 18.44 2.19
C CYS A 22 4.39 17.08 1.65
N LYS A 23 3.91 16.65 0.48
CA LYS A 23 4.38 15.43 -0.16
C LYS A 23 5.89 15.43 -0.38
N LYS A 24 6.43 16.53 -0.91
CA LYS A 24 7.88 16.67 -1.10
C LYS A 24 8.66 16.62 0.21
N ALA A 25 8.15 17.26 1.27
CA ALA A 25 8.79 17.24 2.59
C ALA A 25 8.77 15.83 3.21
N ILE A 26 7.64 15.12 3.13
CA ILE A 26 7.48 13.74 3.59
C ILE A 26 8.49 12.83 2.87
N LEU A 27 8.54 12.90 1.54
CA LEU A 27 9.44 12.08 0.74
C LEU A 27 10.92 12.36 1.08
N LYS A 28 11.29 13.62 1.16
CA LYS A 28 12.65 14.02 1.53
C LYS A 28 13.04 13.44 2.89
N SER A 29 12.19 13.57 3.91
CA SER A 29 12.45 13.05 5.25
C SER A 29 12.48 11.52 5.30
N PHE A 30 11.66 10.85 4.49
CA PHE A 30 11.59 9.40 4.44
C PHE A 30 12.77 8.75 3.72
N THR A 31 13.28 9.40 2.66
CA THR A 31 14.43 8.89 1.88
C THR A 31 15.78 9.29 2.49
N ASP A 32 15.79 10.24 3.41
CA ASP A 32 17.01 10.65 4.11
C ASP A 32 17.32 9.67 5.25
N ARG A 33 18.51 9.08 5.21
CA ARG A 33 18.98 8.18 6.29
C ARG A 33 19.07 8.88 7.65
N ALA A 34 19.35 10.17 7.67
CA ALA A 34 19.34 11.01 8.87
C ALA A 34 17.94 11.54 9.21
N GLY A 35 16.95 11.30 8.35
CA GLY A 35 15.58 11.72 8.58
C GLY A 35 14.92 10.98 9.74
N TRP A 36 13.94 11.59 10.36
CA TRP A 36 13.18 11.01 11.48
C TRP A 36 12.01 10.13 11.03
N LEU A 37 11.48 10.37 9.84
CA LEU A 37 10.32 9.66 9.32
C LEU A 37 10.69 8.22 8.97
N ARG A 38 9.98 7.27 9.58
CA ARG A 38 10.20 5.82 9.40
C ARG A 38 8.99 5.09 8.86
N ILE A 39 7.81 5.68 8.99
CA ILE A 39 6.55 5.05 8.59
C ILE A 39 5.75 6.04 7.76
N ILE A 40 5.33 5.62 6.58
CA ILE A 40 4.37 6.36 5.77
C ILE A 40 3.08 5.54 5.69
N ILE A 41 1.98 6.18 6.08
CA ILE A 41 0.63 5.66 5.81
C ILE A 41 0.17 6.26 4.50
N ALA A 42 0.01 5.44 3.48
CA ALA A 42 -0.30 5.91 2.14
C ALA A 42 -1.55 5.25 1.56
N SER A 43 -2.32 6.02 0.80
CA SER A 43 -3.27 5.46 -0.13
C SER A 43 -2.57 5.03 -1.43
N PHE A 44 -3.28 4.35 -2.30
CA PHE A 44 -2.80 3.87 -3.61
C PHE A 44 -1.97 4.90 -4.42
N ALA A 45 -2.22 6.20 -4.21
CA ALA A 45 -1.52 7.28 -4.89
C ALA A 45 -0.01 7.39 -4.57
N PHE A 46 0.46 6.85 -3.45
CA PHE A 46 1.89 6.80 -3.11
C PHE A 46 2.68 5.93 -4.09
N GLY A 47 1.99 4.98 -4.69
CA GLY A 47 2.55 3.92 -5.47
C GLY A 47 3.36 4.31 -6.70
N MET A 48 3.11 5.44 -7.32
CA MET A 48 3.62 5.71 -8.67
C MET A 48 4.88 6.58 -8.72
N SER A 49 5.29 7.22 -7.63
CA SER A 49 6.31 8.28 -7.70
C SER A 49 7.51 8.11 -6.76
N VAL A 50 7.52 7.11 -5.89
CA VAL A 50 8.54 7.04 -4.84
C VAL A 50 9.46 5.86 -5.05
N ASN A 51 10.72 6.17 -5.37
CA ASN A 51 11.80 5.20 -5.35
C ASN A 51 12.56 5.34 -4.02
N CYS A 52 12.24 4.48 -3.06
CA CYS A 52 12.94 4.38 -1.79
C CYS A 52 13.53 2.96 -1.70
N PRO A 53 14.84 2.80 -1.85
CA PRO A 53 15.45 1.46 -1.96
C PRO A 53 15.48 0.69 -0.64
N ASP A 54 15.47 1.37 0.49
CA ASP A 54 15.65 0.80 1.82
C ASP A 54 14.35 0.51 2.58
N VAL A 55 13.23 0.38 1.89
CA VAL A 55 11.97 -0.05 2.50
C VAL A 55 12.08 -1.49 2.98
N ARG A 56 11.96 -1.71 4.27
CA ARG A 56 12.06 -3.06 4.89
C ARG A 56 10.72 -3.76 5.01
N LYS A 57 9.62 -3.01 5.12
CA LYS A 57 8.29 -3.58 5.29
C LYS A 57 7.27 -2.82 4.46
N VAL A 58 6.45 -3.57 3.74
CA VAL A 58 5.21 -3.08 3.13
C VAL A 58 4.06 -3.80 3.82
N ILE A 59 3.12 -3.04 4.36
CA ILE A 59 1.98 -3.58 5.10
C ILE A 59 0.70 -3.15 4.39
N HIS A 60 -0.02 -4.11 3.87
CA HIS A 60 -1.36 -3.91 3.32
C HIS A 60 -2.38 -4.13 4.44
N PHE A 61 -3.04 -3.07 4.86
CA PHE A 61 -4.08 -3.14 5.90
C PHE A 61 -5.38 -3.78 5.38
N TRP A 62 -5.59 -3.74 4.05
CA TRP A 62 -6.66 -4.43 3.32
C TRP A 62 -6.08 -5.03 2.05
N ALA A 63 -6.69 -6.12 1.59
CA ALA A 63 -6.29 -6.72 0.32
C ALA A 63 -6.43 -5.70 -0.84
N PRO A 64 -5.40 -5.52 -1.67
CA PRO A 64 -5.50 -4.71 -2.89
C PRO A 64 -6.61 -5.18 -3.82
N ALA A 65 -6.95 -4.36 -4.82
CA ALA A 65 -8.03 -4.65 -5.76
C ALA A 65 -7.73 -5.86 -6.65
N SER A 66 -6.44 -6.09 -6.93
CA SER A 66 -5.97 -7.16 -7.82
C SER A 66 -4.62 -7.70 -7.35
N LEU A 67 -4.26 -8.90 -7.84
CA LEU A 67 -2.93 -9.47 -7.63
C LEU A 67 -1.82 -8.62 -8.22
N SER A 68 -2.06 -8.01 -9.39
CA SER A 68 -1.07 -7.12 -10.02
C SER A 68 -0.78 -5.89 -9.15
N SER A 69 -1.81 -5.30 -8.56
CA SER A 69 -1.65 -4.21 -7.60
C SER A 69 -0.88 -4.66 -6.35
N TYR A 70 -1.21 -5.84 -5.82
CA TYR A 70 -0.49 -6.40 -4.68
C TYR A 70 1.01 -6.58 -4.95
N VAL A 71 1.35 -7.19 -6.07
CA VAL A 71 2.75 -7.40 -6.48
C VAL A 71 3.46 -6.06 -6.65
N GLN A 72 2.86 -5.11 -7.38
CA GLN A 72 3.44 -3.80 -7.62
C GLN A 72 3.67 -3.00 -6.31
N GLU A 73 2.77 -3.13 -5.36
CA GLU A 73 2.90 -2.47 -4.07
C GLU A 73 3.94 -3.17 -3.17
N SER A 74 3.96 -4.49 -3.18
CA SER A 74 4.92 -5.30 -2.41
C SER A 74 6.36 -5.16 -2.92
N ASP A 75 6.55 -4.98 -4.23
CA ASP A 75 7.84 -4.77 -4.89
C ASP A 75 8.57 -3.48 -4.48
N ARG A 76 7.96 -2.69 -3.61
CA ARG A 76 8.63 -1.54 -2.99
C ARG A 76 9.58 -1.94 -1.89
N ALA A 77 9.35 -3.09 -1.27
CA ALA A 77 10.23 -3.62 -0.23
C ALA A 77 11.45 -4.32 -0.85
N GLY A 78 12.63 -4.07 -0.30
CA GLY A 78 13.85 -4.80 -0.64
C GLY A 78 14.47 -4.48 -2.00
N ARG A 79 14.24 -3.31 -2.57
CA ARG A 79 14.84 -2.89 -3.84
C ARG A 79 16.36 -2.78 -3.82
N ASP A 80 16.93 -2.74 -2.64
CA ASP A 80 18.38 -2.77 -2.41
C ASP A 80 18.92 -4.20 -2.22
N ASN A 81 18.13 -5.22 -2.54
CA ASN A 81 18.47 -6.65 -2.35
C ASN A 81 18.69 -7.07 -0.89
N GLN A 82 18.23 -6.27 0.07
CA GLN A 82 18.26 -6.64 1.48
C GLN A 82 16.95 -7.34 1.90
N ALA A 83 17.04 -8.15 2.95
CA ALA A 83 15.88 -8.85 3.49
C ALA A 83 14.74 -7.87 3.81
N SER A 84 13.54 -8.18 3.32
CA SER A 84 12.35 -7.35 3.46
C SER A 84 11.10 -8.21 3.61
N GLN A 85 10.00 -7.61 4.01
CA GLN A 85 8.74 -8.30 4.25
C GLN A 85 7.57 -7.55 3.59
N ALA A 86 6.69 -8.28 2.93
CA ALA A 86 5.36 -7.83 2.55
C ALA A 86 4.33 -8.54 3.44
N ILE A 87 3.54 -7.78 4.18
CA ILE A 87 2.54 -8.28 5.12
C ILE A 87 1.17 -7.88 4.60
N LEU A 88 0.26 -8.84 4.50
CA LEU A 88 -1.10 -8.62 4.04
C LEU A 88 -2.10 -9.00 5.12
N PHE A 89 -2.85 -8.02 5.61
CA PHE A 89 -4.03 -8.25 6.43
C PHE A 89 -5.27 -8.25 5.55
N TYR A 90 -6.13 -9.25 5.70
CA TYR A 90 -7.36 -9.36 4.94
C TYR A 90 -8.51 -9.86 5.82
N SER A 91 -9.73 -9.64 5.37
CA SER A 91 -10.94 -10.12 6.02
C SER A 91 -11.93 -10.66 5.00
N VAL A 92 -12.50 -11.82 5.29
CA VAL A 92 -13.55 -12.43 4.45
C VAL A 92 -14.78 -11.51 4.34
N LYS A 93 -15.11 -10.78 5.40
CA LYS A 93 -16.22 -9.80 5.39
C LYS A 93 -15.96 -8.67 4.42
N GLU A 94 -14.72 -8.19 4.32
CA GLU A 94 -14.35 -7.14 3.37
C GLU A 94 -14.54 -7.58 1.93
N PHE A 95 -14.10 -8.79 1.58
CA PHE A 95 -14.32 -9.35 0.25
C PHE A 95 -15.81 -9.44 -0.09
N ALA A 96 -16.66 -9.86 0.86
CA ALA A 96 -18.09 -9.89 0.66
C ALA A 96 -18.69 -8.51 0.39
N VAL A 97 -18.26 -7.49 1.15
CA VAL A 97 -18.71 -6.11 0.95
C VAL A 97 -18.26 -5.55 -0.40
N ARG A 98 -17.02 -5.79 -0.80
CA ARG A 98 -16.49 -5.37 -2.12
C ARG A 98 -17.23 -6.06 -3.25
N LYS A 99 -17.44 -7.38 -3.16
CA LYS A 99 -18.21 -8.16 -4.14
C LYS A 99 -19.61 -7.58 -4.32
N ALA A 100 -20.31 -7.30 -3.23
CA ALA A 100 -21.65 -6.70 -3.27
C ALA A 100 -21.67 -5.32 -3.94
N LYS A 101 -20.63 -4.49 -3.73
CA LYS A 101 -20.50 -3.18 -4.39
C LYS A 101 -20.28 -3.33 -5.90
N ILE A 102 -19.35 -4.19 -6.32
CA ILE A 102 -19.06 -4.44 -7.73
C ILE A 102 -20.29 -4.99 -8.46
N THR A 103 -21.01 -5.92 -7.84
CA THR A 103 -22.21 -6.53 -8.43
C THR A 103 -23.36 -5.54 -8.63
N LYS A 104 -23.47 -4.52 -7.78
CA LYS A 104 -24.47 -3.46 -7.92
C LYS A 104 -24.21 -2.53 -9.12
N VAL A 105 -22.95 -2.36 -9.48
CA VAL A 105 -22.54 -1.57 -10.64
C VAL A 105 -22.37 -2.53 -11.83
N ALA A 106 -23.41 -2.75 -12.58
CA ALA A 106 -23.64 -3.83 -13.57
C ALA A 106 -22.57 -4.01 -14.69
N THR A 107 -21.38 -3.39 -14.63
CA THR A 107 -20.50 -3.24 -15.79
C THR A 107 -19.12 -3.91 -15.65
N ASN A 108 -18.75 -4.49 -14.51
CA ASN A 108 -17.34 -4.82 -14.28
C ASN A 108 -17.05 -6.30 -13.97
N LYS A 109 -17.27 -7.16 -15.00
CA LYS A 109 -16.90 -8.60 -14.92
C LYS A 109 -15.40 -8.81 -14.62
N ASN A 110 -14.53 -7.90 -15.07
CA ASN A 110 -13.09 -8.00 -14.86
C ASN A 110 -12.71 -7.71 -13.41
N GLU A 111 -13.26 -6.67 -12.79
CA GLU A 111 -13.03 -6.37 -11.38
C GLU A 111 -13.47 -7.51 -10.47
N LEU A 112 -14.58 -8.17 -10.81
CA LEU A 112 -15.05 -9.32 -10.04
C LEU A 112 -14.08 -10.49 -10.11
N LYS A 113 -13.54 -10.79 -11.30
CA LYS A 113 -12.54 -11.84 -11.50
C LYS A 113 -11.26 -11.54 -10.72
N GLU A 114 -10.80 -10.29 -10.78
CA GLU A 114 -9.60 -9.87 -10.05
C GLU A 114 -9.79 -9.94 -8.54
N LEU A 115 -10.96 -9.55 -8.04
CA LEU A 115 -11.30 -9.67 -6.63
C LEU A 115 -11.33 -11.13 -6.17
N GLU A 116 -11.90 -12.03 -6.98
CA GLU A 116 -11.96 -13.46 -6.68
C GLU A 116 -10.56 -14.08 -6.69
N ALA A 117 -9.72 -13.75 -7.66
CA ALA A 117 -8.32 -14.20 -7.71
C ALA A 117 -7.51 -13.70 -6.49
N MET A 118 -7.72 -12.46 -6.08
CA MET A 118 -7.06 -11.91 -4.89
C MET A 118 -7.54 -12.62 -3.61
N LYS A 119 -8.82 -12.93 -3.52
CA LYS A 119 -9.39 -13.70 -2.40
C LYS A 119 -8.78 -15.10 -2.34
N GLU A 120 -8.74 -15.81 -3.46
CA GLU A 120 -8.14 -17.14 -3.56
C GLU A 120 -6.67 -17.11 -3.12
N TYR A 121 -5.91 -16.13 -3.56
CA TYR A 121 -4.53 -15.92 -3.12
C TYR A 121 -4.42 -15.75 -1.60
N CYS A 122 -5.29 -14.95 -0.99
CA CYS A 122 -5.29 -14.72 0.46
C CYS A 122 -5.63 -15.98 1.26
N GLU A 123 -6.56 -16.80 0.75
CA GLU A 123 -7.04 -18.02 1.40
C GLU A 123 -6.15 -19.24 1.12
N ASN A 124 -5.24 -19.14 0.15
CA ASN A 124 -4.34 -20.24 -0.17
C ASN A 124 -3.26 -20.42 0.91
N THR A 125 -3.39 -21.51 1.67
CA THR A 125 -2.44 -21.90 2.72
C THR A 125 -1.57 -23.10 2.35
N LYS A 126 -1.82 -23.73 1.19
CA LYS A 126 -1.21 -25.01 0.80
C LYS A 126 -0.11 -24.87 -0.24
N LEU A 127 -0.15 -23.85 -1.08
CA LEU A 127 0.83 -23.64 -2.13
C LEU A 127 1.80 -22.53 -1.72
N CYS A 128 3.05 -22.57 -2.23
CA CYS A 128 4.02 -21.53 -2.06
C CYS A 128 3.47 -20.21 -2.65
N ARG A 129 3.63 -19.11 -1.93
CA ARG A 129 3.22 -17.77 -2.33
C ARG A 129 4.40 -16.99 -2.88
#